data_95cdbaf837595eaf3e252db859d8e873
#
_entry.id   95cdbaf837595eaf3e252db859d8e873
#
_cell.length_a   1.000
_cell.length_b   1.000
_cell.length_c   1.000
_cell.angle_alpha   90.00
_cell.angle_beta   90.00
_cell.angle_gamma   90.00
#
_symmetry.space_group_name_H-M   'P 1'
#
loop_
_entity.id
_entity.type
_entity.pdbx_description
1 polymer ?
#
loop_
_entity_poly.entity_id
_entity_poly.type
_entity_poly.pdbx_seq_one_letter_code
_entity_poly.pdbx_strand_id
1 'polypeptide(L)'
;MLSKMFDTHERAINVRVAGLNHFIWVTDVFVHARDVTEEAFRRICDGEAREIALSDAAGDTDPFLNTWGLRTELCGLYGYLPAAGDRHVCEFLPGYLRDEKERERLDLRVTSVDLRRERLAANTERPRRMIRGEEPIPTERSREEISEIIAAMWTGEDSVNIVNLPNAGQVRDLPLGAVVETYGVLNAIGAHASSSESSRSR
;
A
#
# COMPACT_ATOMS: atom_id res chain seq x y z
N MET A 1 -7.67 6.76 3.59
CA MET A 1 -8.37 7.35 2.41
C MET A 1 -9.77 6.76 2.23
N LEU A 2 -9.92 5.50 1.87
CA LEU A 2 -11.27 4.92 1.69
C LEU A 2 -12.20 5.11 2.90
N SER A 3 -11.70 5.00 4.13
CA SER A 3 -12.47 5.25 5.34
C SER A 3 -13.03 6.68 5.42
N LYS A 4 -12.26 7.67 4.95
CA LYS A 4 -12.73 9.06 4.86
C LYS A 4 -13.77 9.23 3.75
N MET A 5 -13.55 8.65 2.58
CA MET A 5 -14.50 8.71 1.46
C MET A 5 -15.87 8.10 1.80
N PHE A 6 -15.87 7.02 2.58
CA PHE A 6 -17.09 6.31 2.97
C PHE A 6 -17.59 6.64 4.38
N ASP A 7 -16.99 7.64 5.03
CA ASP A 7 -17.32 8.06 6.41
C ASP A 7 -17.50 6.86 7.36
N THR A 8 -16.46 6.00 7.40
CA THR A 8 -16.51 4.77 8.19
C THR A 8 -15.15 4.47 8.83
N HIS A 9 -15.15 3.58 9.81
CA HIS A 9 -13.93 3.15 10.47
C HIS A 9 -13.06 2.28 9.56
N GLU A 10 -11.74 2.40 9.63
CA GLU A 10 -10.79 1.63 8.80
C GLU A 10 -11.04 0.11 8.84
N ARG A 11 -11.43 -0.44 10.00
CA ARG A 11 -11.73 -1.87 10.18
C ARG A 11 -12.96 -2.35 9.38
N ALA A 12 -13.82 -1.44 8.93
CA ALA A 12 -14.96 -1.79 8.10
C ALA A 12 -14.60 -1.89 6.61
N ILE A 13 -13.39 -1.44 6.25
CA ILE A 13 -12.89 -1.48 4.88
C ILE A 13 -12.09 -2.77 4.68
N ASN A 14 -12.49 -3.54 3.68
CA ASN A 14 -11.73 -4.68 3.20
C ASN A 14 -11.44 -4.49 1.72
N VAL A 15 -10.27 -4.90 1.28
CA VAL A 15 -9.87 -4.82 -0.13
C VAL A 15 -9.38 -6.18 -0.61
N ARG A 16 -9.53 -6.46 -1.89
CA ARG A 16 -8.75 -7.50 -2.55
C ARG A 16 -7.61 -6.85 -3.30
N VAL A 17 -6.47 -7.51 -3.27
CA VAL A 17 -5.27 -7.02 -3.93
C VAL A 17 -4.56 -8.14 -4.67
N ALA A 18 -3.91 -7.79 -5.78
CA ALA A 18 -3.07 -8.69 -6.53
C ALA A 18 -2.02 -7.91 -7.32
N GLY A 19 -0.85 -8.48 -7.50
CA GLY A 19 0.20 -7.89 -8.33
C GLY A 19 1.58 -8.44 -8.03
N LEU A 20 2.57 -7.64 -8.33
CA LEU A 20 3.98 -7.91 -8.02
C LEU A 20 4.41 -7.08 -6.81
N ASN A 21 5.53 -7.47 -6.18
CA ASN A 21 6.06 -6.77 -5.01
C ASN A 21 6.13 -5.25 -5.24
N HIS A 22 5.46 -4.48 -4.37
CA HIS A 22 5.27 -3.03 -4.45
C HIS A 22 4.51 -2.52 -5.69
N PHE A 23 4.27 -3.35 -6.69
CA PHE A 23 3.43 -3.04 -7.85
C PHE A 23 2.13 -3.85 -7.79
N ILE A 24 1.43 -3.65 -6.69
CA ILE A 24 0.19 -4.32 -6.31
C ILE A 24 -1.01 -3.41 -6.56
N TRP A 25 -2.12 -4.00 -6.94
CA TRP A 25 -3.35 -3.31 -7.33
C TRP A 25 -4.52 -3.76 -6.48
N VAL A 26 -5.33 -2.81 -6.05
CA VAL A 26 -6.64 -3.09 -5.46
C VAL A 26 -7.60 -3.43 -6.59
N THR A 27 -8.17 -4.61 -6.51
CA THR A 27 -9.15 -5.12 -7.49
C THR A 27 -10.57 -4.94 -7.03
N ASP A 28 -10.81 -5.04 -5.73
CA ASP A 28 -12.14 -4.93 -5.13
C ASP A 28 -12.08 -4.16 -3.80
N VAL A 29 -13.15 -3.44 -3.50
CA VAL A 29 -13.32 -2.69 -2.26
C VAL A 29 -14.65 -3.06 -1.62
N PHE A 30 -14.62 -3.40 -0.33
CA PHE A 30 -15.79 -3.74 0.46
C PHE A 30 -15.90 -2.83 1.68
N VAL A 31 -17.10 -2.36 1.97
CA VAL A 31 -17.45 -1.64 3.20
C VAL A 31 -18.53 -2.45 3.92
N HIS A 32 -18.24 -2.93 5.15
CA HIS A 32 -19.13 -3.81 5.90
C HIS A 32 -19.66 -5.00 5.04
N ALA A 33 -18.77 -5.68 4.34
CA ALA A 33 -19.05 -6.78 3.42
C ALA A 33 -19.90 -6.42 2.16
N ARG A 34 -20.30 -5.16 1.98
CA ARG A 34 -20.93 -4.66 0.76
C ARG A 34 -19.85 -4.34 -0.27
N ASP A 35 -19.96 -4.88 -1.47
CA ASP A 35 -19.10 -4.51 -2.60
C ASP A 35 -19.41 -3.05 -3.02
N VAL A 36 -18.39 -2.20 -2.93
CA VAL A 36 -18.45 -0.78 -3.31
C VAL A 36 -17.38 -0.43 -4.35
N THR A 37 -16.84 -1.43 -5.02
CA THR A 37 -15.69 -1.28 -5.93
C THR A 37 -15.95 -0.25 -7.02
N GLU A 38 -17.05 -0.35 -7.74
CA GLU A 38 -17.40 0.58 -8.82
C GLU A 38 -17.61 2.00 -8.30
N GLU A 39 -18.30 2.13 -7.16
CA GLU A 39 -18.50 3.43 -6.50
C GLU A 39 -17.18 4.04 -6.06
N ALA A 40 -16.32 3.25 -5.40
CA ALA A 40 -15.02 3.71 -4.92
C ALA A 40 -14.12 4.17 -6.07
N PHE A 41 -14.00 3.38 -7.12
CA PHE A 41 -13.14 3.71 -8.25
C PHE A 41 -13.66 4.91 -9.04
N ARG A 42 -14.96 5.02 -9.25
CA ARG A 42 -15.57 6.21 -9.85
C ARG A 42 -15.25 7.47 -9.02
N ARG A 43 -15.50 7.47 -7.72
CA ARG A 43 -15.21 8.60 -6.82
C ARG A 43 -13.72 8.98 -6.82
N ILE A 44 -12.82 7.97 -6.89
CA ILE A 44 -11.37 8.21 -7.02
C ILE A 44 -11.06 8.86 -8.37
N CYS A 45 -11.61 8.35 -9.46
CA CYS A 45 -11.40 8.91 -10.80
C CYS A 45 -11.97 10.33 -10.94
N ASP A 46 -13.08 10.62 -10.26
CA ASP A 46 -13.67 11.96 -10.16
C ASP A 46 -12.82 12.95 -9.32
N GLY A 47 -11.72 12.48 -8.69
CA GLY A 47 -10.74 13.29 -7.98
C GLY A 47 -10.95 13.42 -6.48
N GLU A 48 -12.00 12.84 -5.90
CA GLU A 48 -12.33 12.98 -4.47
C GLU A 48 -11.18 12.57 -3.54
N ALA A 49 -10.52 11.45 -3.83
CA ALA A 49 -9.37 11.00 -3.03
C ALA A 49 -8.22 12.01 -3.06
N ARG A 50 -7.99 12.66 -4.21
CA ARG A 50 -6.98 13.70 -4.37
C ARG A 50 -7.36 14.96 -3.60
N GLU A 51 -8.61 15.39 -3.66
CA GLU A 51 -9.10 16.55 -2.92
C GLU A 51 -8.94 16.36 -1.40
N ILE A 52 -9.33 15.21 -0.88
CA ILE A 52 -9.13 14.84 0.53
C ILE A 52 -7.65 14.85 0.89
N ALA A 53 -6.79 14.23 0.06
CA ALA A 53 -5.36 14.16 0.30
C ALA A 53 -4.70 15.54 0.33
N LEU A 54 -5.06 16.42 -0.59
CA LEU A 54 -4.54 17.79 -0.65
C LEU A 54 -5.05 18.65 0.52
N SER A 55 -6.29 18.45 0.94
CA SER A 55 -6.84 19.12 2.14
C SER A 55 -6.12 18.68 3.41
N ASP A 56 -5.87 17.39 3.59
CA ASP A 56 -5.11 16.85 4.72
C ASP A 56 -3.67 17.34 4.73
N ALA A 57 -3.11 17.57 3.55
CA ALA A 57 -1.74 17.98 3.32
C ALA A 57 -1.51 19.49 3.37
N ALA A 58 -2.55 20.28 3.60
CA ALA A 58 -2.47 21.74 3.54
C ALA A 58 -1.38 22.28 4.48
N GLY A 59 -0.32 22.82 3.90
CA GLY A 59 0.86 23.31 4.63
C GLY A 59 1.90 22.25 5.00
N ASP A 60 1.71 20.97 4.67
CA ASP A 60 2.68 19.91 4.91
C ASP A 60 3.65 19.79 3.72
N THR A 61 4.94 19.92 4.01
CA THR A 61 6.02 19.80 3.02
C THR A 61 6.69 18.42 3.03
N ASP A 62 6.17 17.45 3.78
CA ASP A 62 6.76 16.10 3.83
C ASP A 62 6.73 15.46 2.43
N PRO A 63 7.91 15.12 1.86
CA PRO A 63 7.99 14.48 0.56
C PRO A 63 7.40 13.06 0.54
N PHE A 64 7.08 12.50 1.70
CA PHE A 64 6.41 11.21 1.82
C PHE A 64 4.88 11.30 1.75
N LEU A 65 4.35 12.51 1.68
CA LEU A 65 2.93 12.71 1.54
C LEU A 65 2.43 12.16 0.20
N ASN A 66 1.30 11.48 0.23
CA ASN A 66 0.64 10.90 -0.93
C ASN A 66 -0.43 11.87 -1.45
N THR A 67 -0.24 12.44 -2.61
CA THR A 67 -1.15 13.44 -3.19
C THR A 67 -2.26 12.84 -4.03
N TRP A 68 -2.20 11.55 -4.31
CA TRP A 68 -3.17 10.80 -5.12
C TRP A 68 -3.28 11.21 -6.58
N GLY A 69 -2.35 12.01 -7.08
CA GLY A 69 -2.36 12.46 -8.47
C GLY A 69 -2.18 11.31 -9.47
N LEU A 70 -1.08 10.56 -9.32
CA LEU A 70 -0.77 9.43 -10.19
C LEU A 70 -1.74 8.26 -9.99
N ARG A 71 -2.08 7.94 -8.75
CA ARG A 71 -3.01 6.83 -8.45
C ARG A 71 -4.39 7.05 -9.05
N THR A 72 -4.90 8.29 -9.00
CA THR A 72 -6.17 8.68 -9.63
C THR A 72 -6.10 8.49 -11.15
N GLU A 73 -5.04 8.97 -11.78
CA GLU A 73 -4.85 8.81 -13.23
C GLU A 73 -4.76 7.35 -13.65
N LEU A 74 -3.97 6.55 -12.93
CA LEU A 74 -3.82 5.12 -13.23
C LEU A 74 -5.10 4.33 -12.96
N CYS A 75 -5.87 4.72 -11.95
CA CYS A 75 -7.18 4.13 -11.69
C CYS A 75 -8.12 4.33 -12.89
N GLY A 76 -8.15 5.55 -13.44
CA GLY A 76 -8.94 5.87 -14.64
C GLY A 76 -8.45 5.13 -15.90
N LEU A 77 -7.13 4.97 -16.04
CA LEU A 77 -6.52 4.35 -17.22
C LEU A 77 -6.69 2.82 -17.23
N TYR A 78 -6.49 2.18 -16.09
CA TYR A 78 -6.46 0.71 -15.99
C TYR A 78 -7.73 0.10 -15.37
N GLY A 79 -8.59 0.90 -14.76
CA GLY A 79 -9.78 0.41 -14.05
C GLY A 79 -9.47 -0.32 -12.73
N TYR A 80 -8.25 -0.20 -12.23
CA TYR A 80 -7.78 -0.74 -10.95
C TYR A 80 -6.99 0.32 -10.19
N LEU A 81 -7.06 0.30 -8.87
CA LEU A 81 -6.37 1.28 -8.04
C LEU A 81 -4.99 0.76 -7.61
N PRO A 82 -3.88 1.46 -7.92
CA PRO A 82 -2.59 1.12 -7.32
C PRO A 82 -2.66 1.16 -5.79
N ALA A 83 -2.24 0.10 -5.12
CA ALA A 83 -2.22 0.05 -3.65
C ALA A 83 -1.02 0.83 -3.08
N ALA A 84 0.12 0.78 -3.74
CA ALA A 84 1.28 1.57 -3.36
C ALA A 84 1.07 3.08 -3.63
N GLY A 85 1.78 3.91 -2.88
CA GLY A 85 1.69 5.38 -3.04
C GLY A 85 2.29 5.88 -4.35
N ASP A 86 1.86 7.07 -4.79
CA ASP A 86 2.24 7.71 -6.07
C ASP A 86 3.73 7.65 -6.34
N ARG A 87 4.55 8.00 -5.34
CA ARG A 87 6.01 7.99 -5.45
C ARG A 87 6.59 6.61 -5.72
N HIS A 88 5.95 5.57 -5.20
CA HIS A 88 6.41 4.19 -5.36
C HIS A 88 5.98 3.61 -6.70
N VAL A 89 4.73 3.85 -7.07
CA VAL A 89 4.16 3.38 -8.33
C VAL A 89 4.88 3.99 -9.54
N CYS A 90 5.29 5.27 -9.47
CA CYS A 90 5.99 5.94 -10.56
C CYS A 90 7.36 5.30 -10.90
N GLU A 91 7.99 4.59 -9.95
CA GLU A 91 9.26 3.90 -10.18
C GLU A 91 9.11 2.75 -11.18
N PHE A 92 7.91 2.15 -11.29
CA PHE A 92 7.58 1.10 -12.25
C PHE A 92 7.10 1.64 -13.60
N LEU A 93 6.81 2.93 -13.68
CA LEU A 93 6.24 3.60 -14.83
C LEU A 93 7.13 4.78 -15.26
N PRO A 94 8.26 4.51 -15.94
CA PRO A 94 9.34 5.49 -16.14
C PRO A 94 8.92 6.77 -16.88
N GLY A 95 7.80 6.76 -17.60
CA GLY A 95 7.27 7.93 -18.26
C GLY A 95 6.98 9.09 -17.30
N TYR A 96 6.48 8.80 -16.12
CA TYR A 96 6.08 9.80 -15.11
C TYR A 96 7.25 10.48 -14.40
N LEU A 97 8.44 9.88 -14.41
CA LEU A 97 9.64 10.46 -13.78
C LEU A 97 10.48 11.32 -14.72
N ARG A 98 10.32 11.15 -16.02
CA ARG A 98 11.19 11.80 -17.02
C ARG A 98 10.90 13.28 -17.23
N ASP A 99 9.62 13.67 -17.13
CA ASP A 99 9.15 15.02 -17.42
C ASP A 99 8.80 15.76 -16.12
N GLU A 100 9.43 16.91 -15.91
CA GLU A 100 9.18 17.75 -14.74
C GLU A 100 7.75 18.30 -14.74
N LYS A 101 7.21 18.66 -15.91
CA LYS A 101 5.83 19.13 -16.03
C LYS A 101 4.81 18.07 -15.62
N GLU A 102 5.08 16.80 -15.96
CA GLU A 102 4.22 15.69 -15.52
C GLU A 102 4.30 15.48 -14.02
N ARG A 103 5.50 15.58 -13.42
CA ARG A 103 5.65 15.53 -11.97
C ARG A 103 4.90 16.65 -11.26
N GLU A 104 5.00 17.86 -11.78
CA GLU A 104 4.26 19.04 -11.26
C GLU A 104 2.75 18.86 -11.41
N ARG A 105 2.27 18.45 -12.57
CA ARG A 105 0.83 18.22 -12.84
C ARG A 105 0.21 17.23 -11.87
N LEU A 106 0.95 16.19 -11.52
CA LEU A 106 0.51 15.12 -10.61
C LEU A 106 0.85 15.41 -9.13
N ASP A 107 1.53 16.54 -8.86
CA ASP A 107 2.14 16.83 -7.55
C ASP A 107 2.97 15.62 -7.04
N LEU A 108 3.76 15.04 -7.93
CA LEU A 108 4.53 13.83 -7.65
C LEU A 108 5.82 14.22 -6.92
N ARG A 109 5.82 14.02 -5.62
CA ARG A 109 6.95 14.36 -4.75
C ARG A 109 7.98 13.24 -4.75
N VAL A 110 9.16 13.53 -5.28
CA VAL A 110 10.28 12.59 -5.28
C VAL A 110 11.21 12.86 -4.08
N THR A 111 11.87 11.80 -3.60
CA THR A 111 12.77 11.91 -2.46
C THR A 111 14.19 12.16 -2.95
N SER A 112 14.82 13.27 -2.53
CA SER A 112 16.21 13.55 -2.86
C SER A 112 17.18 12.61 -2.16
N VAL A 113 18.37 12.43 -2.75
CA VAL A 113 19.46 11.64 -2.15
C VAL A 113 19.88 12.25 -0.82
N ASP A 114 19.95 13.57 -0.73
CA ASP A 114 20.38 14.26 0.48
C ASP A 114 19.42 14.04 1.64
N LEU A 115 18.10 14.15 1.40
CA LEU A 115 17.09 13.81 2.41
C LEU A 115 17.24 12.36 2.90
N ARG A 116 17.51 11.42 1.99
CA ARG A 116 17.74 10.01 2.38
C ARG A 116 18.98 9.84 3.25
N ARG A 117 20.08 10.56 2.95
CA ARG A 117 21.29 10.56 3.77
C ARG A 117 21.06 11.15 5.15
N GLU A 118 20.35 12.28 5.24
CA GLU A 118 19.97 12.90 6.51
C GLU A 118 19.10 11.97 7.36
N ARG A 119 18.09 11.34 6.76
CA ARG A 119 17.24 10.35 7.45
C ARG A 119 18.03 9.11 7.88
N LEU A 120 18.97 8.63 7.06
CA LEU A 120 19.83 7.51 7.44
C LEU A 120 20.69 7.86 8.65
N ALA A 121 21.29 9.04 8.68
CA ALA A 121 22.09 9.51 9.82
C ALA A 121 21.21 9.61 11.09
N ALA A 122 20.03 10.23 10.99
CA ALA A 122 19.09 10.36 12.10
C ALA A 122 18.59 8.98 12.60
N ASN A 123 18.21 8.08 11.68
CA ASN A 123 17.76 6.73 12.02
C ASN A 123 18.87 5.85 12.61
N THR A 124 20.15 6.16 12.34
CA THR A 124 21.27 5.46 12.94
C THR A 124 21.57 6.00 14.34
N GLU A 125 21.47 7.30 14.55
CA GLU A 125 21.80 7.93 15.83
C GLU A 125 20.68 7.80 16.87
N ARG A 126 19.43 7.80 16.45
CA ARG A 126 18.29 7.68 17.36
C ARG A 126 18.32 6.42 18.21
N PRO A 127 18.52 5.20 17.68
CA PRO A 127 18.67 3.98 18.49
C PRO A 127 19.86 4.04 19.46
N ARG A 128 20.95 4.69 19.05
CA ARG A 128 22.10 4.87 19.94
C ARG A 128 21.78 5.75 21.14
N ARG A 129 21.03 6.85 20.93
CA ARG A 129 20.54 7.69 22.03
C ARG A 129 19.60 6.92 22.97
N MET A 130 18.71 6.09 22.43
CA MET A 130 17.83 5.21 23.24
C MET A 130 18.65 4.24 24.11
N ILE A 131 19.69 3.61 23.54
CA ILE A 131 20.57 2.67 24.27
C ILE A 131 21.33 3.41 25.39
N ARG A 132 21.74 4.67 25.19
CA ARG A 132 22.39 5.50 26.21
C ARG A 132 21.42 6.09 27.25
N GLY A 133 20.12 5.86 27.09
CA GLY A 133 19.11 6.44 27.98
C GLY A 133 18.84 7.94 27.77
N GLU A 134 19.31 8.51 26.67
CA GLU A 134 19.13 9.92 26.30
C GLU A 134 17.75 10.19 25.65
N GLU A 135 17.12 9.15 25.13
CA GLU A 135 15.79 9.19 24.52
C GLU A 135 14.99 7.95 24.97
N PRO A 136 13.71 8.08 25.33
CA PRO A 136 12.89 6.94 25.74
C PRO A 136 12.68 5.98 24.55
N ILE A 137 12.69 4.68 24.83
CA ILE A 137 12.28 3.68 23.85
C ILE A 137 10.75 3.78 23.65
N PRO A 138 10.25 3.97 22.41
CA PRO A 138 8.82 3.99 22.16
C PRO A 138 8.17 2.67 22.59
N THR A 139 7.10 2.75 23.36
CA THR A 139 6.29 1.60 23.78
C THR A 139 4.99 1.49 23.01
N GLU A 140 4.73 2.45 22.14
CA GLU A 140 3.55 2.44 21.30
C GLU A 140 3.67 1.33 20.25
N ARG A 141 2.56 0.63 20.04
CA ARG A 141 2.48 -0.42 19.01
C ARG A 141 2.57 0.23 17.62
N SER A 142 3.48 -0.25 16.80
CA SER A 142 3.54 0.14 15.39
C SER A 142 2.38 -0.49 14.61
N ARG A 143 2.19 -0.05 13.37
CA ARG A 143 1.21 -0.67 12.43
C ARG A 143 1.77 -1.93 11.76
N GLU A 144 3.02 -2.28 12.03
CA GLU A 144 3.67 -3.46 11.47
C GLU A 144 3.12 -4.73 12.14
N GLU A 145 2.78 -5.72 11.33
CA GLU A 145 2.14 -6.97 11.78
C GLU A 145 3.15 -8.10 12.05
N ILE A 146 4.45 -7.78 12.13
CA ILE A 146 5.51 -8.79 12.26
C ILE A 146 5.37 -9.64 13.53
N SER A 147 4.92 -9.04 14.62
CA SER A 147 4.71 -9.77 15.89
C SER A 147 3.56 -10.77 15.80
N GLU A 148 2.48 -10.41 15.11
CA GLU A 148 1.33 -11.28 14.87
C GLU A 148 1.70 -12.42 13.92
N ILE A 149 2.47 -12.13 12.88
CA ILE A 149 2.98 -13.14 11.94
C ILE A 149 3.86 -14.16 12.68
N ILE A 150 4.80 -13.69 13.51
CA ILE A 150 5.65 -14.57 14.31
C ILE A 150 4.80 -15.41 15.28
N ALA A 151 3.83 -14.79 15.95
CA ALA A 151 2.94 -15.50 16.87
C ALA A 151 2.13 -16.57 16.14
N ALA A 152 1.54 -16.27 14.98
CA ALA A 152 0.80 -17.22 14.17
C ALA A 152 1.66 -18.42 13.75
N MET A 153 2.88 -18.17 13.30
CA MET A 153 3.84 -19.23 12.94
C MET A 153 4.26 -20.09 14.14
N TRP A 154 4.27 -19.52 15.34
CA TRP A 154 4.63 -20.23 16.56
C TRP A 154 3.45 -21.01 17.17
N THR A 155 2.26 -20.40 17.22
CA THR A 155 1.07 -21.01 17.84
C THR A 155 0.33 -21.97 16.92
N GLY A 156 0.51 -21.84 15.61
CA GLY A 156 -0.22 -22.59 14.60
C GLY A 156 -1.59 -22.00 14.25
N GLU A 157 -1.93 -20.84 14.81
CA GLU A 157 -3.15 -20.11 14.43
C GLU A 157 -2.96 -19.46 13.05
N ASP A 158 -4.03 -19.43 12.25
CA ASP A 158 -3.98 -18.81 10.94
C ASP A 158 -3.94 -17.28 11.06
N SER A 159 -3.01 -16.66 10.34
CA SER A 159 -2.96 -15.20 10.13
C SER A 159 -2.99 -14.90 8.65
N VAL A 160 -3.91 -14.03 8.25
CA VAL A 160 -4.08 -13.63 6.84
C VAL A 160 -3.40 -12.29 6.62
N ASN A 161 -2.40 -12.27 5.75
CA ASN A 161 -1.61 -11.07 5.45
C ASN A 161 -1.36 -10.94 3.95
N ILE A 162 -1.00 -9.73 3.50
CA ILE A 162 -0.48 -9.51 2.15
C ILE A 162 1.00 -9.89 2.17
N VAL A 163 1.36 -10.87 1.36
CA VAL A 163 2.71 -11.45 1.34
C VAL A 163 3.17 -11.76 -0.08
N ASN A 164 4.49 -11.86 -0.25
CA ASN A 164 5.10 -12.29 -1.49
C ASN A 164 5.25 -13.81 -1.50
N LEU A 165 4.52 -14.46 -2.39
CA LEU A 165 4.52 -15.92 -2.55
C LEU A 165 4.65 -16.33 -4.01
N PRO A 166 5.18 -17.54 -4.30
CA PRO A 166 5.09 -18.09 -5.63
C PRO A 166 3.63 -18.21 -6.08
N ASN A 167 3.35 -17.79 -7.32
CA ASN A 167 2.02 -17.90 -7.91
C ASN A 167 1.66 -19.39 -8.09
N ALA A 168 0.67 -19.84 -7.35
CA ALA A 168 0.08 -21.17 -7.48
C ALA A 168 -1.34 -21.09 -8.12
N GLY A 169 -1.66 -19.96 -8.78
CA GLY A 169 -2.94 -19.67 -9.37
C GLY A 169 -3.68 -18.47 -8.74
N GLN A 170 -3.09 -17.81 -7.72
CA GLN A 170 -3.68 -16.63 -7.07
C GLN A 170 -3.86 -15.47 -8.06
N VAL A 171 -2.92 -15.31 -8.99
CA VAL A 171 -3.01 -14.33 -10.07
C VAL A 171 -3.01 -15.09 -11.40
N ARG A 172 -4.19 -15.18 -11.99
CA ARG A 172 -4.46 -16.06 -13.15
C ARG A 172 -3.63 -15.69 -14.38
N ASP A 173 -3.40 -14.41 -14.60
CA ASP A 173 -2.74 -13.88 -15.80
C ASP A 173 -1.21 -13.82 -15.68
N LEU A 174 -0.66 -14.27 -14.54
CA LEU A 174 0.79 -14.38 -14.33
C LEU A 174 1.24 -15.84 -14.34
N PRO A 175 2.48 -16.12 -14.79
CA PRO A 175 3.01 -17.47 -14.84
C PRO A 175 3.00 -18.16 -13.47
N LEU A 176 2.76 -19.46 -13.44
CA LEU A 176 2.94 -20.27 -12.24
C LEU A 176 4.40 -20.17 -11.77
N GLY A 177 4.60 -20.03 -10.47
CA GLY A 177 5.91 -19.88 -9.85
C GLY A 177 6.48 -18.46 -9.88
N ALA A 178 5.89 -17.51 -10.63
CA ALA A 178 6.25 -16.10 -10.50
C ALA A 178 5.95 -15.62 -9.08
N VAL A 179 6.82 -14.80 -8.49
CA VAL A 179 6.56 -14.23 -7.16
C VAL A 179 5.53 -13.11 -7.30
N VAL A 180 4.42 -13.28 -6.60
CA VAL A 180 3.31 -12.31 -6.59
C VAL A 180 3.03 -11.82 -5.18
N GLU A 181 2.57 -10.58 -5.06
CA GLU A 181 2.12 -9.98 -3.82
C GLU A 181 0.59 -10.07 -3.75
N THR A 182 0.11 -10.86 -2.79
CA THR A 182 -1.33 -11.16 -2.63
C THR A 182 -1.59 -11.66 -1.22
N TYR A 183 -2.86 -11.89 -0.88
CA TYR A 183 -3.20 -12.51 0.39
C TYR A 183 -2.64 -13.92 0.51
N GLY A 184 -2.02 -14.20 1.64
CA GLY A 184 -1.58 -15.52 2.05
C GLY A 184 -1.99 -15.82 3.48
N VAL A 185 -2.06 -17.09 3.81
CA VAL A 185 -2.27 -17.60 5.16
C VAL A 185 -0.92 -18.03 5.72
N LEU A 186 -0.59 -17.51 6.89
CA LEU A 186 0.63 -17.85 7.61
C LEU A 186 0.26 -18.60 8.91
N ASN A 187 0.92 -19.72 9.13
CA ASN A 187 0.76 -20.53 10.36
C ASN A 187 1.99 -21.41 10.59
N ALA A 188 1.92 -22.37 11.51
CA ALA A 188 3.05 -23.24 11.88
C ALA A 188 3.61 -24.11 10.73
N ILE A 189 2.86 -24.31 9.63
CA ILE A 189 3.35 -25.06 8.47
C ILE A 189 3.92 -24.15 7.38
N GLY A 190 3.93 -22.83 7.59
CA GLY A 190 4.53 -21.84 6.72
C GLY A 190 3.55 -20.84 6.11
N ALA A 191 3.91 -20.28 4.97
CA ALA A 191 3.10 -19.32 4.25
C ALA A 191 2.49 -19.97 2.99
N HIS A 192 1.18 -19.87 2.86
CA HIS A 192 0.41 -20.50 1.80
C HIS A 192 -0.43 -19.46 1.05
N ALA A 193 -0.61 -19.67 -0.25
CA ALA A 193 -1.51 -18.86 -1.05
C ALA A 193 -2.95 -18.95 -0.50
N SER A 194 -3.59 -17.81 -0.30
CA SER A 194 -5.03 -17.79 -0.06
C SER A 194 -5.74 -18.09 -1.39
N SER A 195 -6.56 -19.12 -1.43
CA SER A 195 -7.38 -19.45 -2.61
C SER A 195 -8.56 -18.49 -2.73
N SER A 196 -8.28 -17.21 -3.05
CA SER A 196 -9.34 -16.30 -3.46
C SER A 196 -9.55 -16.46 -4.97
N GLU A 197 -10.61 -17.14 -5.37
CA GLU A 197 -11.08 -17.05 -6.75
C GLU A 197 -11.42 -15.58 -7.05
N SER A 198 -10.55 -14.92 -7.79
CA SER A 198 -10.87 -13.62 -8.38
C SER A 198 -11.89 -13.88 -9.51
N SER A 199 -13.16 -13.82 -9.17
CA SER A 199 -14.24 -13.96 -10.12
C SER A 199 -14.62 -12.61 -10.71
N ARG A 200 -13.87 -12.13 -11.67
CA ARG A 200 -14.42 -11.23 -12.71
C ARG A 200 -13.81 -11.61 -14.04
N SER A 201 -14.51 -12.45 -14.79
CA SER A 201 -14.41 -12.47 -16.24
C SER A 201 -15.03 -11.17 -16.77
N ARG A 202 -14.26 -10.32 -17.36
CA ARG A 202 -14.74 -9.28 -18.26
C ARG A 202 -14.65 -9.76 -19.70
#